data_7fd351728f3e207b091a7f133618b455
#
_entry.id   7fd351728f3e207b091a7f133618b455
#
_cell.length_a   1.000
_cell.length_b   1.000
_cell.length_c   1.000
_cell.angle_alpha   90.00
_cell.angle_beta   90.00
_cell.angle_gamma   90.00
#
_symmetry.space_group_name_H-M   'P 1'
#
loop_
_entity.id
_entity.type
_entity.pdbx_description
1 polymer ?
#
loop_
_entity_poly.entity_id
_entity_poly.type
_entity_poly.pdbx_seq_one_letter_code
_entity_poly.pdbx_strand_id
1 'polypeptide(L)'
;MENNNELKQLEEKELSSELIYSGTLLNVYRDKIELPNGKTTGREYIKHNGAVCIAAMKEDGSVAVERQFRYPMHRIVTELPAGKLDTPDEIPLEAAKRELREETGITASSWTYLGDMIPTCAYSTEIIHMYLAEGLEFGDRDLDEDEFLNVS
;
A
#
# COMPACT_ATOMS: atom_id res chain seq x y z
N MET A 1 -22.65 -12.26 -15.03
CA MET A 1 -22.70 -12.75 -13.64
C MET A 1 -21.80 -13.99 -13.61
N GLU A 2 -20.63 -13.86 -12.99
CA GLU A 2 -19.75 -15.01 -12.80
C GLU A 2 -20.44 -16.05 -11.93
N ASN A 3 -20.28 -17.32 -12.30
CA ASN A 3 -20.96 -18.43 -11.64
C ASN A 3 -20.28 -18.70 -10.29
N ASN A 4 -20.90 -18.29 -9.19
CA ASN A 4 -20.37 -18.47 -7.81
C ASN A 4 -19.88 -19.90 -7.50
N ASN A 5 -20.35 -20.90 -8.20
CA ASN A 5 -19.91 -22.29 -8.02
C ASN A 5 -18.54 -22.57 -8.69
N GLU A 6 -18.19 -21.86 -9.76
CA GLU A 6 -16.87 -22.00 -10.42
C GLU A 6 -15.78 -21.35 -9.58
N LEU A 7 -16.05 -20.21 -8.95
CA LEU A 7 -15.09 -19.54 -8.09
C LEU A 7 -14.75 -20.34 -6.83
N LYS A 8 -15.72 -21.00 -6.22
CA LYS A 8 -15.50 -21.89 -5.07
C LYS A 8 -14.54 -23.05 -5.35
N GLN A 9 -14.41 -23.47 -6.60
CA GLN A 9 -13.45 -24.51 -7.00
C GLN A 9 -12.00 -24.03 -7.03
N LEU A 10 -11.76 -22.72 -6.85
CA LEU A 10 -10.42 -22.12 -6.78
C LEU A 10 -9.99 -21.80 -5.33
N GLU A 11 -10.92 -21.89 -4.38
CA GLU A 11 -10.64 -21.52 -2.99
C GLU A 11 -9.68 -22.50 -2.34
N GLU A 12 -8.64 -21.97 -1.69
CA GLU A 12 -7.74 -22.69 -0.82
C GLU A 12 -8.19 -22.53 0.63
N LYS A 13 -8.08 -23.60 1.43
CA LYS A 13 -8.50 -23.60 2.82
C LYS A 13 -7.30 -23.58 3.74
N GLU A 14 -7.22 -22.57 4.62
CA GLU A 14 -6.22 -22.54 5.69
C GLU A 14 -6.47 -23.67 6.69
N LEU A 15 -5.42 -24.43 6.99
CA LEU A 15 -5.40 -25.48 8.00
C LEU A 15 -4.66 -25.04 9.27
N SER A 16 -3.57 -24.31 9.10
CA SER A 16 -2.81 -23.68 10.19
C SER A 16 -1.96 -22.53 9.66
N SER A 17 -1.68 -21.55 10.53
CA SER A 17 -0.84 -20.40 10.25
C SER A 17 0.28 -20.30 11.29
N GLU A 18 1.48 -19.95 10.86
CA GLU A 18 2.66 -19.78 11.70
C GLU A 18 3.40 -18.48 11.34
N LEU A 19 3.68 -17.64 12.34
CA LEU A 19 4.54 -16.47 12.17
C LEU A 19 6.01 -16.93 12.17
N ILE A 20 6.66 -16.86 11.01
CA ILE A 20 8.04 -17.33 10.81
C ILE A 20 9.08 -16.26 11.14
N TYR A 21 8.75 -14.99 10.82
CA TYR A 21 9.61 -13.86 11.08
C TYR A 21 8.78 -12.64 11.44
N SER A 22 9.22 -11.92 12.49
CA SER A 22 8.66 -10.64 12.89
C SER A 22 9.80 -9.64 13.06
N GLY A 23 9.91 -8.71 12.14
CA GLY A 23 10.86 -7.60 12.16
C GLY A 23 10.17 -6.27 12.42
N THR A 24 10.92 -5.18 12.27
CA THR A 24 10.37 -3.83 12.41
C THR A 24 9.33 -3.53 11.32
N LEU A 25 9.59 -3.98 10.08
CA LEU A 25 8.74 -3.72 8.93
C LEU A 25 7.94 -4.96 8.50
N LEU A 26 8.55 -6.14 8.52
CA LEU A 26 7.97 -7.33 7.90
C LEU A 26 7.47 -8.33 8.94
N ASN A 27 6.25 -8.82 8.72
CA ASN A 27 5.73 -10.01 9.39
C ASN A 27 5.50 -11.08 8.32
N VAL A 28 6.32 -12.15 8.36
CA VAL A 28 6.27 -13.25 7.38
C VAL A 28 5.59 -14.44 8.00
N TYR A 29 4.56 -14.93 7.32
CA TYR A 29 3.76 -16.07 7.72
C TYR A 29 4.01 -17.26 6.81
N ARG A 30 3.85 -18.45 7.36
CA ARG A 30 3.77 -19.72 6.64
C ARG A 30 2.50 -20.43 7.04
N ASP A 31 1.63 -20.63 6.07
CA ASP A 31 0.38 -21.35 6.25
C ASP A 31 0.48 -22.74 5.65
N LYS A 32 -0.12 -23.72 6.33
CA LYS A 32 -0.46 -25.00 5.73
C LYS A 32 -1.89 -24.89 5.19
N ILE A 33 -2.07 -25.21 3.93
CA ILE A 33 -3.36 -25.09 3.26
C ILE A 33 -3.79 -26.41 2.60
N GLU A 34 -5.11 -26.55 2.41
CA GLU A 34 -5.71 -27.59 1.57
C GLU A 34 -6.10 -26.96 0.22
N LEU A 35 -5.62 -27.59 -0.84
CA LEU A 35 -5.94 -27.23 -2.22
C LEU A 35 -7.35 -27.73 -2.60
N PRO A 36 -7.99 -27.17 -3.66
CA PRO A 36 -9.29 -27.63 -4.15
C PRO A 36 -9.37 -29.13 -4.46
N ASN A 37 -8.24 -29.77 -4.73
CA ASN A 37 -8.16 -31.21 -5.01
C ASN A 37 -7.93 -32.07 -3.75
N GLY A 38 -8.01 -31.47 -2.55
CA GLY A 38 -7.82 -32.14 -1.26
C GLY A 38 -6.39 -32.39 -0.83
N LYS A 39 -5.39 -32.02 -1.66
CA LYS A 39 -3.97 -32.13 -1.29
C LYS A 39 -3.57 -30.95 -0.40
N THR A 40 -2.57 -31.17 0.46
CA THR A 40 -2.03 -30.09 1.30
C THR A 40 -0.71 -29.56 0.74
N THR A 41 -0.49 -28.25 0.92
CA THR A 41 0.78 -27.56 0.59
C THR A 41 1.02 -26.40 1.54
N GLY A 42 2.09 -25.63 1.34
CA GLY A 42 2.40 -24.40 2.08
C GLY A 42 2.19 -23.16 1.25
N ARG A 43 1.92 -22.04 1.94
CA ARG A 43 1.98 -20.67 1.42
C ARG A 43 2.86 -19.84 2.34
N GLU A 44 3.75 -19.06 1.75
CA GLU A 44 4.56 -18.09 2.49
C GLU A 44 4.22 -16.70 1.99
N TYR A 45 3.95 -15.78 2.91
CA TYR A 45 3.54 -14.43 2.55
C TYR A 45 3.85 -13.41 3.63
N ILE A 46 3.87 -12.14 3.23
CA ILE A 46 3.98 -10.98 4.11
C ILE A 46 2.58 -10.48 4.45
N LYS A 47 2.29 -10.37 5.74
CA LYS A 47 1.07 -9.70 6.22
C LYS A 47 1.37 -8.21 6.38
N HIS A 48 0.61 -7.38 5.65
CA HIS A 48 0.75 -5.93 5.56
C HIS A 48 -0.53 -5.23 6.00
N ASN A 49 -0.41 -4.06 6.65
CA ASN A 49 -1.58 -3.28 7.11
C ASN A 49 -2.35 -2.62 5.97
N GLY A 50 -1.72 -2.45 4.82
CA GLY A 50 -2.20 -1.65 3.70
C GLY A 50 -1.38 -0.38 3.55
N ALA A 51 -1.62 0.35 2.47
CA ALA A 51 -0.95 1.60 2.14
C ALA A 51 -1.90 2.54 1.40
N VAL A 52 -1.48 3.79 1.23
CA VAL A 52 -2.13 4.79 0.40
C VAL A 52 -1.16 5.30 -0.65
N CYS A 53 -1.69 5.75 -1.79
CA CYS A 53 -0.92 6.41 -2.85
C CYS A 53 -1.74 7.58 -3.40
N ILE A 54 -1.12 8.75 -3.56
CA ILE A 54 -1.82 9.99 -3.83
C ILE A 54 -1.33 10.63 -5.13
N ALA A 55 -2.22 10.79 -6.10
CA ALA A 55 -2.00 11.65 -7.26
C ALA A 55 -2.43 13.09 -6.90
N ALA A 56 -1.51 13.89 -6.38
CA ALA A 56 -1.76 15.29 -6.06
C ALA A 56 -1.64 16.13 -7.33
N MET A 57 -2.77 16.48 -7.94
CA MET A 57 -2.85 17.13 -9.24
C MET A 57 -2.94 18.66 -9.11
N LYS A 58 -1.97 19.34 -9.75
CA LYS A 58 -1.91 20.79 -9.85
C LYS A 58 -2.90 21.32 -10.89
N GLU A 59 -3.18 22.62 -10.88
CA GLU A 59 -4.13 23.26 -11.80
C GLU A 59 -3.71 23.11 -13.28
N ASP A 60 -2.41 22.98 -13.57
CA ASP A 60 -1.89 22.80 -14.93
C ASP A 60 -1.95 21.33 -15.42
N GLY A 61 -2.49 20.44 -14.59
CA GLY A 61 -2.61 19.00 -14.89
C GLY A 61 -1.34 18.17 -14.59
N SER A 62 -0.25 18.79 -14.10
CA SER A 62 0.89 18.04 -13.59
C SER A 62 0.59 17.45 -12.21
N VAL A 63 1.30 16.38 -11.83
CA VAL A 63 1.18 15.75 -10.51
C VAL A 63 2.45 15.98 -9.71
N ALA A 64 2.30 16.15 -8.40
CA ALA A 64 3.45 16.16 -7.50
C ALA A 64 4.08 14.76 -7.45
N VAL A 65 5.39 14.71 -7.55
CA VAL A 65 6.17 13.48 -7.41
C VAL A 65 7.31 13.70 -6.44
N GLU A 66 7.76 12.62 -5.84
CA GLU A 66 8.91 12.59 -4.95
C GLU A 66 10.00 11.67 -5.47
N ARG A 67 11.24 11.92 -5.05
CA ARG A 67 12.40 11.09 -5.35
C ARG A 67 13.02 10.61 -4.07
N GLN A 68 13.06 9.30 -3.88
CA GLN A 68 13.62 8.66 -2.71
C GLN A 68 14.59 7.54 -3.11
N PHE A 69 15.66 7.36 -2.33
CA PHE A 69 16.54 6.20 -2.50
C PHE A 69 15.87 4.95 -1.90
N ARG A 70 15.45 4.03 -2.76
CA ARG A 70 14.89 2.75 -2.32
C ARG A 70 16.01 1.73 -2.14
N TYR A 71 16.40 1.50 -0.89
CA TYR A 71 17.53 0.63 -0.53
C TYR A 71 17.48 -0.76 -1.17
N PRO A 72 16.33 -1.49 -1.20
CA PRO A 72 16.27 -2.80 -1.84
C PRO A 72 16.53 -2.76 -3.34
N MET A 73 16.28 -1.62 -3.98
CA MET A 73 16.49 -1.41 -5.42
C MET A 73 17.87 -0.81 -5.74
N HIS A 74 18.61 -0.35 -4.73
CA HIS A 74 19.89 0.36 -4.83
C HIS A 74 19.86 1.53 -5.83
N ARG A 75 18.76 2.27 -5.88
CA ARG A 75 18.62 3.44 -6.79
C ARG A 75 17.60 4.44 -6.27
N ILE A 76 17.70 5.68 -6.80
CA ILE A 76 16.64 6.68 -6.64
C ILE A 76 15.47 6.29 -7.55
N VAL A 77 14.27 6.31 -7.00
CA VAL A 77 13.00 6.07 -7.69
C VAL A 77 12.18 7.36 -7.63
N THR A 78 11.46 7.66 -8.70
CA THR A 78 10.46 8.73 -8.73
C THR A 78 9.09 8.09 -8.52
N GLU A 79 8.38 8.57 -7.52
CA GLU A 79 7.15 7.97 -7.02
C GLU A 79 6.09 9.04 -6.80
N LEU A 80 4.84 8.63 -6.72
CA LEU A 80 3.78 9.45 -6.14
C LEU A 80 3.91 9.40 -4.61
N PRO A 81 3.51 10.45 -3.87
CA PRO A 81 3.40 10.40 -2.42
C PRO A 81 2.61 9.18 -1.97
N ALA A 82 3.18 8.40 -1.04
CA ALA A 82 2.61 7.12 -0.65
C ALA A 82 3.16 6.65 0.70
N GLY A 83 2.29 6.22 1.59
CA GLY A 83 2.69 5.70 2.88
C GLY A 83 1.85 4.53 3.37
N LYS A 84 2.32 3.88 4.43
CA LYS A 84 1.63 2.75 5.05
C LYS A 84 0.52 3.23 5.96
N LEU A 85 -0.50 2.39 6.12
CA LEU A 85 -1.43 2.54 7.22
C LEU A 85 -0.70 2.21 8.54
N ASP A 86 -0.79 3.09 9.53
CA ASP A 86 -0.18 2.89 10.86
C ASP A 86 -0.77 1.66 11.55
N THR A 87 -2.07 1.47 11.39
CA THR A 87 -2.80 0.32 11.93
C THR A 87 -3.73 -0.27 10.86
N PRO A 88 -4.12 -1.55 10.99
CA PRO A 88 -5.07 -2.17 10.06
C PRO A 88 -6.44 -1.49 10.01
N ASP A 89 -6.80 -0.73 11.06
CA ASP A 89 -8.10 -0.07 11.21
C ASP A 89 -8.03 1.42 10.86
N GLU A 90 -6.87 1.95 10.44
CA GLU A 90 -6.74 3.34 10.01
C GLU A 90 -7.60 3.60 8.77
N ILE A 91 -8.33 4.72 8.78
CA ILE A 91 -9.16 5.12 7.63
C ILE A 91 -8.24 5.56 6.48
N PRO A 92 -8.27 4.88 5.31
CA PRO A 92 -7.30 5.15 4.23
C PRO A 92 -7.28 6.59 3.74
N LEU A 93 -8.43 7.28 3.72
CA LEU A 93 -8.47 8.70 3.34
C LEU A 93 -7.73 9.60 4.34
N GLU A 94 -7.83 9.31 5.62
CA GLU A 94 -7.12 10.10 6.66
C GLU A 94 -5.62 9.82 6.60
N ALA A 95 -5.22 8.56 6.38
CA ALA A 95 -3.82 8.22 6.09
C ALA A 95 -3.31 8.96 4.85
N ALA A 96 -4.07 9.01 3.75
CA ALA A 96 -3.67 9.73 2.53
C ALA A 96 -3.47 11.24 2.77
N LYS A 97 -4.32 11.87 3.58
CA LYS A 97 -4.16 13.29 3.95
C LYS A 97 -2.92 13.50 4.82
N ARG A 98 -2.67 12.62 5.78
CA ARG A 98 -1.52 12.66 6.67
C ARG A 98 -0.23 12.52 5.87
N GLU A 99 -0.07 11.47 5.09
CA GLU A 99 1.11 11.19 4.27
C GLU A 99 1.41 12.31 3.27
N LEU A 100 0.40 12.80 2.53
CA LEU A 100 0.61 13.90 1.60
C LEU A 100 1.17 15.14 2.29
N ARG A 101 0.65 15.48 3.48
CA ARG A 101 1.11 16.63 4.25
C ARG A 101 2.54 16.41 4.79
N GLU A 102 2.82 15.25 5.36
CA GLU A 102 4.10 14.94 5.99
C GLU A 102 5.23 14.91 4.96
N GLU A 103 5.08 14.15 3.88
CA GLU A 103 6.11 13.99 2.86
C GLU A 103 6.30 15.24 1.98
N THR A 104 5.21 15.94 1.64
CA THR A 104 5.26 16.99 0.62
C THR A 104 4.95 18.41 1.12
N GLY A 105 4.35 18.54 2.31
CA GLY A 105 3.78 19.80 2.79
C GLY A 105 2.48 20.20 2.07
N ILE A 106 1.94 19.35 1.20
CA ILE A 106 0.74 19.64 0.42
C ILE A 106 -0.50 19.22 1.19
N THR A 107 -1.51 20.08 1.19
CA THR A 107 -2.88 19.74 1.57
C THR A 107 -3.81 19.90 0.37
N ALA A 108 -4.99 19.29 0.40
CA ALA A 108 -5.94 19.34 -0.71
C ALA A 108 -7.37 19.52 -0.19
N SER A 109 -8.18 20.27 -0.95
CA SER A 109 -9.57 20.54 -0.62
C SER A 109 -10.55 19.52 -1.20
N SER A 110 -10.14 18.76 -2.22
CA SER A 110 -10.95 17.75 -2.89
C SER A 110 -10.21 16.42 -2.99
N TRP A 111 -10.91 15.30 -2.71
CA TRP A 111 -10.37 13.95 -2.71
C TRP A 111 -11.31 13.01 -3.44
N THR A 112 -10.77 12.29 -4.43
CA THR A 112 -11.51 11.28 -5.19
C THR A 112 -10.81 9.93 -5.04
N TYR A 113 -11.53 8.93 -4.55
CA TYR A 113 -11.03 7.56 -4.51
C TYR A 113 -10.97 6.98 -5.91
N LEU A 114 -9.80 6.50 -6.32
CA LEU A 114 -9.55 5.94 -7.66
C LEU A 114 -9.68 4.42 -7.72
N GLY A 115 -9.61 3.74 -6.57
CA GLY A 115 -9.65 2.29 -6.46
C GLY A 115 -8.46 1.71 -5.70
N ASP A 116 -8.44 0.38 -5.58
CA ASP A 116 -7.38 -0.37 -4.92
C ASP A 116 -6.41 -0.96 -5.94
N MET A 117 -5.13 -0.91 -5.61
CA MET A 117 -4.08 -1.64 -6.32
C MET A 117 -3.54 -2.76 -5.43
N ILE A 118 -3.39 -3.95 -6.00
CA ILE A 118 -2.81 -5.12 -5.34
C ILE A 118 -1.46 -5.40 -6.01
N PRO A 119 -0.32 -4.87 -5.49
CA PRO A 119 0.95 -4.89 -6.21
C PRO A 119 1.58 -6.29 -6.27
N THR A 120 1.40 -7.10 -5.22
CA THR A 120 2.13 -8.37 -5.05
C THR A 120 1.26 -9.48 -4.48
N CYS A 121 0.07 -9.72 -5.04
CA CYS A 121 -0.92 -10.68 -4.56
C CYS A 121 -0.39 -12.13 -4.39
N ALA A 122 0.75 -12.47 -4.97
CA ALA A 122 1.33 -13.80 -4.87
C ALA A 122 2.00 -14.09 -3.51
N TYR A 123 2.45 -13.04 -2.79
CA TYR A 123 3.19 -13.20 -1.54
C TYR A 123 3.04 -12.03 -0.55
N SER A 124 2.07 -11.14 -0.74
CA SER A 124 1.75 -10.05 0.20
C SER A 124 0.25 -9.84 0.29
N THR A 125 -0.22 -9.44 1.48
CA THR A 125 -1.60 -9.00 1.69
C THR A 125 -1.76 -7.50 1.46
N GLU A 126 -0.75 -6.82 0.91
CA GLU A 126 -0.77 -5.38 0.69
C GLU A 126 -1.87 -4.97 -0.29
N ILE A 127 -2.65 -4.00 0.14
CA ILE A 127 -3.60 -3.26 -0.68
C ILE A 127 -3.20 -1.79 -0.60
N ILE A 128 -3.06 -1.14 -1.75
CA ILE A 128 -2.77 0.29 -1.85
C ILE A 128 -4.04 1.01 -2.28
N HIS A 129 -4.59 1.84 -1.40
CA HIS A 129 -5.75 2.67 -1.67
C HIS A 129 -5.31 3.94 -2.41
N MET A 130 -5.74 4.10 -3.66
CA MET A 130 -5.32 5.21 -4.50
C MET A 130 -6.31 6.36 -4.46
N TYR A 131 -5.79 7.59 -4.33
CA TYR A 131 -6.58 8.82 -4.29
C TYR A 131 -6.06 9.86 -5.28
N LEU A 132 -6.99 10.60 -5.87
CA LEU A 132 -6.72 11.88 -6.55
C LEU A 132 -6.97 13.00 -5.54
N ALA A 133 -6.02 13.90 -5.38
CA ALA A 133 -6.09 15.09 -4.56
C ALA A 133 -6.01 16.33 -5.44
N GLU A 134 -6.96 17.25 -5.30
CA GLU A 134 -7.10 18.49 -6.08
C GLU A 134 -7.35 19.69 -5.17
N GLY A 135 -7.19 20.91 -5.71
CA GLY A 135 -7.30 22.13 -4.92
C GLY A 135 -6.19 22.20 -3.89
N LEU A 136 -4.95 22.10 -4.38
CA LEU A 136 -3.74 21.96 -3.56
C LEU A 136 -3.35 23.27 -2.91
N GLU A 137 -2.96 23.20 -1.64
CA GLU A 137 -2.28 24.26 -0.89
C GLU A 137 -0.91 23.75 -0.45
N PHE A 138 0.12 24.61 -0.51
CA PHE A 138 1.51 24.26 -0.26
C PHE A 138 1.97 24.85 1.07
N GLY A 139 2.50 24.01 1.94
CA GLY A 139 3.01 24.38 3.26
C GLY A 139 4.36 23.73 3.57
N ASP A 140 4.72 23.72 4.84
CA ASP A 140 5.95 23.11 5.32
C ASP A 140 5.76 21.59 5.47
N ARG A 141 6.82 20.84 5.16
CA ARG A 141 6.91 19.38 5.33
C ARG A 141 7.21 19.01 6.77
N ASP A 142 6.82 17.81 7.15
CA ASP A 142 7.04 17.25 8.50
C ASP A 142 7.53 15.80 8.37
N LEU A 143 8.73 15.64 7.77
CA LEU A 143 9.35 14.35 7.46
C LEU A 143 9.80 13.64 8.73
N ASP A 144 9.72 12.32 8.74
CA ASP A 144 10.35 11.48 9.74
C ASP A 144 11.88 11.63 9.70
N GLU A 145 12.56 11.37 10.84
CA GLU A 145 14.01 11.59 10.98
C GLU A 145 14.86 10.77 10.00
N ASP A 146 14.35 9.66 9.51
CA ASP A 146 15.00 8.74 8.56
C ASP A 146 14.49 8.89 7.11
N GLU A 147 13.63 9.86 6.83
CA GLU A 147 13.11 10.15 5.51
C GLU A 147 13.90 11.25 4.80
N PHE A 148 14.48 10.88 3.66
CA PHE A 148 15.23 11.79 2.77
C PHE A 148 14.62 11.74 1.37
N LEU A 149 13.72 12.67 1.09
CA LEU A 149 13.04 12.75 -0.21
C LEU A 149 13.05 14.16 -0.79
N ASN A 150 12.95 14.25 -2.11
CA ASN A 150 12.87 15.49 -2.87
C ASN A 150 11.56 15.53 -3.65
N VAL A 151 10.76 16.56 -3.41
CA VAL A 151 9.45 16.79 -4.05
C VAL A 151 9.57 17.75 -5.22
N SER A 152 8.85 17.48 -6.33
CA SER A 152 8.83 18.32 -7.53
C SER A 152 7.44 18.41 -8.20
#